data_7277c75f0ef466508b1346260cebc0b0
#
_entry.id   7277c75f0ef466508b1346260cebc0b0
#
_cell.length_a   1.000
_cell.length_b   1.000
_cell.length_c   1.000
_cell.angle_alpha   90.00
_cell.angle_beta   90.00
_cell.angle_gamma   90.00
#
_symmetry.space_group_name_H-M   'P 1'
#
loop_
_entity.id
_entity.type
_entity.pdbx_description
1 polymer ?
#
loop_
_entity_poly.entity_id
_entity_poly.type
_entity_poly.pdbx_seq_one_letter_code
_entity_poly.pdbx_strand_id
1 'polypeptide(L)'
;MFRPLSEMLSRWAADGIDTTSFHAGVENAKRRYAGYGLTKMLPLDRVLVGCESSRVGAFGGFHHPDQGYRHLQMVAVITMYGPMERRNPECPELALLDLLRAYAHDCLHYGSRRRYVEVAGMPVRTQYGINYRRTTGQPYSAVDQRGSHHTRNLGIVMEGACDREARSITRQTAERSGVAEPSDLLGALAFRDVTGTLTEEDAGRAAGVVGSEEKTRYAAALSGYEKGVNRRYAHFLEEFAPGEEVECHTHLLAAIISGDVTALGAWLDERHGPGTFTGLFRTPGYFNPGLTA
;
A
#
# COMPACT_ATOMS: atom_id res chain seq x y z
N MET A 1 -1.97 11.60 -20.18
CA MET A 1 -3.39 12.02 -20.02
C MET A 1 -3.93 11.36 -18.78
N PHE A 2 -4.71 12.06 -17.95
CA PHE A 2 -5.37 11.53 -16.76
C PHE A 2 -6.88 11.48 -16.95
N ARG A 3 -7.52 10.40 -16.46
CA ARG A 3 -8.96 10.22 -16.47
C ARG A 3 -9.48 9.89 -15.07
N PRO A 4 -10.65 10.36 -14.65
CA PRO A 4 -11.29 9.91 -13.43
C PRO A 4 -11.53 8.39 -13.47
N LEU A 5 -11.26 7.70 -12.38
CA LEU A 5 -11.49 6.25 -12.26
C LEU A 5 -12.98 5.91 -12.51
N SER A 6 -13.90 6.73 -11.97
CA SER A 6 -15.33 6.56 -12.19
C SER A 6 -15.72 6.62 -13.67
N GLU A 7 -15.15 7.57 -14.44
CA GLU A 7 -15.37 7.67 -15.88
C GLU A 7 -14.81 6.47 -16.63
N MET A 8 -13.60 6.03 -16.27
CA MET A 8 -12.98 4.88 -16.88
C MET A 8 -13.77 3.58 -16.65
N LEU A 9 -14.22 3.34 -15.42
CA LEU A 9 -15.07 2.18 -15.10
C LEU A 9 -16.40 2.23 -15.85
N SER A 10 -17.06 3.41 -15.91
CA SER A 10 -18.31 3.59 -16.65
C SER A 10 -18.12 3.29 -18.14
N ARG A 11 -17.02 3.72 -18.72
CA ARG A 11 -16.69 3.44 -20.13
C ARG A 11 -16.46 1.94 -20.36
N TRP A 12 -15.70 1.28 -19.48
CA TRP A 12 -15.45 -0.16 -19.59
C TRP A 12 -16.76 -0.96 -19.48
N ALA A 13 -17.64 -0.57 -18.56
CA ALA A 13 -18.96 -1.20 -18.43
C ALA A 13 -19.82 -0.99 -19.71
N ALA A 14 -19.80 0.21 -20.30
CA ALA A 14 -20.49 0.48 -21.55
C ALA A 14 -19.93 -0.33 -22.73
N ASP A 15 -18.66 -0.72 -22.68
CA ASP A 15 -17.99 -1.57 -23.67
C ASP A 15 -18.16 -3.07 -23.40
N GLY A 16 -18.96 -3.45 -22.37
CA GLY A 16 -19.26 -4.84 -22.05
C GLY A 16 -18.27 -5.50 -21.09
N ILE A 17 -17.33 -4.76 -20.49
CA ILE A 17 -16.48 -5.29 -19.43
C ILE A 17 -17.26 -5.32 -18.11
N ASP A 18 -17.34 -6.49 -17.47
CA ASP A 18 -17.95 -6.62 -16.16
C ASP A 18 -17.09 -5.98 -15.06
N THR A 19 -17.53 -4.85 -14.54
CA THR A 19 -16.87 -4.11 -13.44
C THR A 19 -17.43 -4.47 -12.06
N THR A 20 -18.30 -5.47 -11.95
CA THR A 20 -18.98 -5.86 -10.71
C THR A 20 -18.00 -6.27 -9.62
N SER A 21 -16.95 -7.00 -9.99
CA SER A 21 -15.89 -7.45 -9.06
C SER A 21 -15.20 -6.27 -8.37
N PHE A 22 -14.87 -5.21 -9.12
CA PHE A 22 -14.28 -3.99 -8.55
C PHE A 22 -15.21 -3.34 -7.52
N HIS A 23 -16.49 -3.14 -7.87
CA HIS A 23 -17.46 -2.52 -6.97
C HIS A 23 -17.72 -3.37 -5.72
N ALA A 24 -17.82 -4.69 -5.85
CA ALA A 24 -17.93 -5.62 -4.73
C ALA A 24 -16.70 -5.54 -3.80
N GLY A 25 -15.50 -5.43 -4.38
CA GLY A 25 -14.26 -5.21 -3.66
C GLY A 25 -14.23 -3.89 -2.88
N VAL A 26 -14.72 -2.80 -3.48
CA VAL A 26 -14.86 -1.50 -2.80
C VAL A 26 -15.80 -1.60 -1.60
N GLU A 27 -16.94 -2.28 -1.73
CA GLU A 27 -17.86 -2.48 -0.61
C GLU A 27 -17.26 -3.38 0.49
N ASN A 28 -16.44 -4.37 0.11
CA ASN A 28 -15.66 -5.15 1.08
C ASN A 28 -14.65 -4.27 1.83
N ALA A 29 -13.91 -3.43 1.11
CA ALA A 29 -12.97 -2.47 1.70
C ALA A 29 -13.66 -1.52 2.69
N LYS A 30 -14.81 -0.95 2.33
CA LYS A 30 -15.59 -0.08 3.22
C LYS A 30 -15.93 -0.75 4.54
N ARG A 31 -16.46 -2.01 4.49
CA ARG A 31 -16.82 -2.75 5.69
C ARG A 31 -15.62 -3.04 6.58
N ARG A 32 -14.51 -3.48 6.00
CA ARG A 32 -13.28 -3.79 6.75
C ARG A 32 -12.67 -2.54 7.37
N TYR A 33 -12.59 -1.45 6.61
CA TYR A 33 -11.97 -0.21 7.06
C TYR A 33 -12.81 0.51 8.12
N ALA A 34 -14.15 0.35 8.08
CA ALA A 34 -15.01 0.82 9.17
C ALA A 34 -14.64 0.18 10.52
N GLY A 35 -14.18 -1.08 10.52
CA GLY A 35 -13.67 -1.77 11.71
C GLY A 35 -12.41 -1.11 12.30
N TYR A 36 -11.62 -0.41 11.49
CA TYR A 36 -10.45 0.38 11.94
C TYR A 36 -10.79 1.85 12.21
N GLY A 37 -12.06 2.24 12.08
CA GLY A 37 -12.52 3.61 12.30
C GLY A 37 -12.47 4.51 11.05
N LEU A 38 -12.17 3.97 9.86
CA LEU A 38 -12.23 4.73 8.61
C LEU A 38 -13.67 4.84 8.11
N THR A 39 -14.25 6.02 8.23
CA THR A 39 -15.66 6.29 7.87
C THR A 39 -15.84 6.87 6.47
N LYS A 40 -14.77 7.36 5.84
CA LYS A 40 -14.82 8.01 4.52
C LYS A 40 -13.75 7.45 3.60
N MET A 41 -14.19 6.79 2.56
CA MET A 41 -13.34 6.37 1.46
C MET A 41 -13.02 7.53 0.53
N LEU A 42 -11.94 7.41 -0.22
CA LEU A 42 -11.61 8.34 -1.29
C LEU A 42 -12.67 8.28 -2.39
N PRO A 43 -13.29 9.41 -2.79
CA PRO A 43 -14.29 9.41 -3.85
C PRO A 43 -13.69 8.98 -5.20
N LEU A 44 -14.37 8.09 -5.92
CA LEU A 44 -13.88 7.54 -7.21
C LEU A 44 -13.68 8.61 -8.29
N ASP A 45 -14.48 9.67 -8.28
CA ASP A 45 -14.35 10.82 -9.19
C ASP A 45 -13.11 11.68 -8.93
N ARG A 46 -12.44 11.45 -7.79
CA ARG A 46 -11.21 12.13 -7.40
C ARG A 46 -9.97 11.26 -7.53
N VAL A 47 -10.14 10.03 -8.01
CA VAL A 47 -9.05 9.13 -8.37
C VAL A 47 -8.75 9.32 -9.85
N LEU A 48 -7.53 9.76 -10.15
CA LEU A 48 -7.09 9.95 -11.53
C LEU A 48 -6.21 8.80 -11.97
N VAL A 49 -6.58 8.16 -13.05
CA VAL A 49 -5.80 7.10 -13.68
C VAL A 49 -5.01 7.70 -14.84
N GLY A 50 -3.71 7.50 -14.85
CA GLY A 50 -2.81 8.06 -15.85
C GLY A 50 -1.89 7.03 -16.48
N CYS A 51 -1.53 7.22 -17.77
CA CYS A 51 -0.70 6.28 -18.52
C CYS A 51 0.79 6.63 -18.54
N GLU A 52 1.16 7.86 -18.22
CA GLU A 52 2.55 8.29 -18.29
C GLU A 52 3.00 8.96 -17.00
N SER A 53 4.18 8.58 -16.53
CA SER A 53 4.93 9.30 -15.53
C SER A 53 6.28 9.69 -16.10
N SER A 54 6.64 10.97 -15.98
CA SER A 54 7.99 11.45 -16.29
C SER A 54 9.04 10.98 -15.26
N ARG A 55 8.60 10.37 -14.14
CA ARG A 55 9.50 9.80 -13.15
C ARG A 55 9.89 8.39 -13.54
N VAL A 56 11.18 8.18 -13.76
CA VAL A 56 11.77 6.86 -13.95
C VAL A 56 11.45 5.99 -12.71
N GLY A 57 10.87 4.81 -12.92
CA GLY A 57 10.51 3.88 -11.85
C GLY A 57 9.25 4.24 -11.06
N ALA A 58 8.46 5.21 -11.50
CA ALA A 58 7.19 5.57 -10.86
C ALA A 58 6.04 4.69 -11.37
N PHE A 59 5.98 3.48 -10.85
CA PHE A 59 4.83 2.59 -10.99
C PHE A 59 4.05 2.56 -9.68
N GLY A 60 2.72 2.57 -9.77
CA GLY A 60 1.84 2.55 -8.61
C GLY A 60 1.04 3.84 -8.39
N GLY A 61 0.31 3.87 -7.27
CA GLY A 61 -0.45 5.04 -6.86
C GLY A 61 0.45 6.14 -6.31
N PHE A 62 0.14 7.36 -6.65
CA PHE A 62 0.75 8.53 -6.04
C PHE A 62 -0.29 9.29 -5.25
N HIS A 63 -0.05 9.32 -3.96
CA HIS A 63 -0.83 10.11 -3.03
C HIS A 63 0.00 11.31 -2.58
N HIS A 64 -0.57 12.48 -2.67
CA HIS A 64 0.05 13.72 -2.25
C HIS A 64 -0.63 14.30 -1.01
N PRO A 65 -0.43 13.80 0.17
CA PRO A 65 -1.16 14.18 1.38
C PRO A 65 -0.99 15.64 1.76
N ASP A 66 0.12 16.24 1.36
CA ASP A 66 0.49 17.59 1.79
C ASP A 66 -0.18 18.71 0.99
N GLN A 67 -0.87 18.38 -0.09
CA GLN A 67 -1.54 19.36 -0.94
C GLN A 67 -3.07 19.38 -0.79
N GLY A 68 -3.58 18.82 0.27
CA GLY A 68 -5.02 18.84 0.56
C GLY A 68 -5.86 17.91 -0.30
N TYR A 69 -5.30 16.83 -0.68
CA TYR A 69 -5.69 15.94 -1.67
C TYR A 69 -6.87 15.15 -1.68
N ARG A 70 -6.97 14.90 -2.88
CA ARG A 70 -8.26 14.41 -3.34
C ARG A 70 -8.15 13.61 -4.61
N HIS A 71 -6.97 13.27 -5.07
CA HIS A 71 -6.77 12.46 -6.25
C HIS A 71 -5.58 11.52 -6.09
N LEU A 72 -5.66 10.41 -6.77
CA LEU A 72 -4.62 9.41 -6.88
C LEU A 72 -4.21 9.31 -8.33
N GLN A 73 -2.95 9.10 -8.54
CA GLN A 73 -2.42 8.78 -9.85
C GLN A 73 -2.09 7.29 -9.87
N MET A 74 -2.84 6.54 -10.65
CA MET A 74 -2.66 5.09 -10.77
C MET A 74 -2.02 4.78 -12.13
N VAL A 75 -0.73 5.02 -12.24
CA VAL A 75 -0.01 4.96 -13.52
C VAL A 75 0.34 3.54 -13.93
N ALA A 76 0.67 2.67 -12.97
CA ALA A 76 1.19 1.34 -13.25
C ALA A 76 0.20 0.38 -13.90
N VAL A 77 -1.06 0.46 -13.50
CA VAL A 77 -2.11 -0.43 -13.97
C VAL A 77 -2.25 -0.43 -15.48
N ILE A 78 -2.06 0.72 -16.10
CA ILE A 78 -2.35 0.90 -17.51
C ILE A 78 -1.20 0.46 -18.40
N THR A 79 0.02 0.68 -17.98
CA THR A 79 1.19 0.27 -18.76
C THR A 79 1.35 -1.24 -18.82
N MET A 80 0.86 -1.98 -17.81
CA MET A 80 0.87 -3.44 -17.82
C MET A 80 -0.24 -4.02 -18.71
N TYR A 81 -1.43 -3.41 -18.69
CA TYR A 81 -2.63 -3.96 -19.33
C TYR A 81 -3.00 -3.29 -20.63
N GLY A 82 -2.10 -2.59 -21.22
CA GLY A 82 -2.21 -1.89 -22.50
C GLY A 82 -2.20 -0.37 -22.36
N PRO A 83 -1.95 0.33 -23.47
CA PRO A 83 -1.91 1.79 -23.45
C PRO A 83 -3.30 2.39 -23.19
N MET A 84 -3.34 3.53 -22.55
CA MET A 84 -4.58 4.25 -22.22
C MET A 84 -5.38 4.71 -23.43
N GLU A 85 -4.73 4.83 -24.56
CA GLU A 85 -5.35 5.13 -25.86
C GLU A 85 -6.22 3.98 -26.35
N ARG A 86 -5.90 2.74 -25.97
CA ARG A 86 -6.78 1.61 -26.20
C ARG A 86 -8.05 1.77 -25.39
N ARG A 87 -9.13 1.43 -26.00
CA ARG A 87 -10.45 1.54 -25.40
C ARG A 87 -10.60 0.64 -24.17
N ASN A 88 -10.06 -0.57 -24.27
CA ASN A 88 -10.17 -1.59 -23.24
C ASN A 88 -8.81 -2.18 -22.88
N PRO A 89 -8.60 -2.63 -21.64
CA PRO A 89 -7.40 -3.32 -21.23
C PRO A 89 -7.30 -4.72 -21.87
N GLU A 90 -6.08 -5.23 -22.00
CA GLU A 90 -5.83 -6.57 -22.57
C GLU A 90 -6.30 -7.70 -21.65
N CYS A 91 -6.23 -7.49 -20.32
CA CYS A 91 -6.71 -8.41 -19.28
C CYS A 91 -7.65 -7.66 -18.32
N PRO A 92 -8.94 -7.53 -18.63
CA PRO A 92 -9.87 -6.71 -17.87
C PRO A 92 -9.98 -7.13 -16.39
N GLU A 93 -10.09 -8.42 -16.12
CA GLU A 93 -10.24 -8.93 -14.75
C GLU A 93 -9.03 -8.59 -13.89
N LEU A 94 -7.84 -8.80 -14.42
CA LEU A 94 -6.59 -8.51 -13.71
C LEU A 94 -6.38 -7.00 -13.54
N ALA A 95 -6.73 -6.21 -14.56
CA ALA A 95 -6.69 -4.75 -14.48
C ALA A 95 -7.64 -4.21 -13.39
N LEU A 96 -8.84 -4.78 -13.26
CA LEU A 96 -9.80 -4.42 -12.22
C LEU A 96 -9.32 -4.80 -10.82
N LEU A 97 -8.66 -5.95 -10.66
CA LEU A 97 -8.05 -6.35 -9.39
C LEU A 97 -6.91 -5.41 -8.98
N ASP A 98 -6.05 -5.03 -9.92
CA ASP A 98 -4.95 -4.11 -9.63
C ASP A 98 -5.45 -2.69 -9.31
N LEU A 99 -6.47 -2.21 -10.03
CA LEU A 99 -7.16 -0.97 -9.69
C LEU A 99 -7.78 -1.03 -8.29
N LEU A 100 -8.39 -2.15 -7.93
CA LEU A 100 -8.97 -2.36 -6.60
C LEU A 100 -7.90 -2.32 -5.53
N ARG A 101 -6.80 -3.08 -5.70
CA ARG A 101 -5.67 -3.09 -4.76
C ARG A 101 -5.12 -1.68 -4.55
N ALA A 102 -4.82 -0.96 -5.65
CA ALA A 102 -4.28 0.38 -5.57
C ALA A 102 -5.29 1.36 -4.91
N TYR A 103 -6.57 1.29 -5.27
CA TYR A 103 -7.62 2.11 -4.66
C TYR A 103 -7.78 1.84 -3.16
N ALA A 104 -7.86 0.57 -2.78
CA ALA A 104 -8.01 0.17 -1.39
C ALA A 104 -6.81 0.63 -0.53
N HIS A 105 -5.58 0.42 -1.02
CA HIS A 105 -4.34 0.90 -0.40
C HIS A 105 -4.39 2.43 -0.15
N ASP A 106 -4.75 3.17 -1.17
CA ASP A 106 -4.75 4.62 -1.10
C ASP A 106 -5.90 5.18 -0.27
N CYS A 107 -7.00 4.45 -0.12
CA CYS A 107 -8.05 4.81 0.84
C CYS A 107 -7.55 4.79 2.29
N LEU A 108 -6.68 3.85 2.66
CA LEU A 108 -6.04 3.83 3.98
C LEU A 108 -5.11 5.03 4.16
N HIS A 109 -4.31 5.36 3.16
CA HIS A 109 -3.49 6.57 3.18
C HIS A 109 -4.32 7.85 3.24
N TYR A 110 -5.41 7.93 2.48
CA TYR A 110 -6.34 9.06 2.51
C TYR A 110 -6.97 9.23 3.89
N GLY A 111 -7.38 8.13 4.53
CA GLY A 111 -7.99 8.11 5.85
C GLY A 111 -7.02 8.25 7.02
N SER A 112 -5.72 8.10 6.79
CA SER A 112 -4.71 8.16 7.85
C SER A 112 -4.72 9.50 8.58
N ARG A 113 -4.58 9.44 9.90
CA ARG A 113 -4.53 10.64 10.76
C ARG A 113 -3.40 11.57 10.35
N ARG A 114 -3.69 12.88 10.29
CA ARG A 114 -2.69 13.92 10.05
C ARG A 114 -2.74 14.95 11.15
N ARG A 115 -1.55 15.38 11.61
CA ARG A 115 -1.40 16.49 12.54
C ARG A 115 -0.39 17.48 11.97
N TYR A 116 -0.76 18.73 12.00
CA TYR A 116 0.09 19.84 11.59
C TYR A 116 0.29 20.76 12.78
N VAL A 117 1.46 21.40 12.84
CA VAL A 117 1.78 22.51 13.74
C VAL A 117 2.29 23.67 12.91
N GLU A 118 2.07 24.88 13.38
CA GLU A 118 2.64 26.06 12.74
C GLU A 118 4.06 26.28 13.26
N VAL A 119 5.00 26.45 12.32
CA VAL A 119 6.40 26.79 12.61
C VAL A 119 6.79 27.94 11.72
N ALA A 120 7.09 29.10 12.32
CA ALA A 120 7.43 30.32 11.60
C ALA A 120 6.41 30.71 10.50
N GLY A 121 5.12 30.58 10.77
CA GLY A 121 4.03 30.88 9.84
C GLY A 121 3.75 29.81 8.78
N MET A 122 4.47 28.67 8.82
CA MET A 122 4.31 27.58 7.86
C MET A 122 3.74 26.33 8.52
N PRO A 123 2.75 25.65 7.91
CA PRO A 123 2.25 24.40 8.42
C PRO A 123 3.27 23.28 8.21
N VAL A 124 3.72 22.67 9.31
CA VAL A 124 4.62 21.52 9.32
C VAL A 124 3.85 20.28 9.77
N ARG A 125 3.88 19.21 8.96
CA ARG A 125 3.24 17.95 9.31
C ARG A 125 4.11 17.19 10.33
N THR A 126 3.57 17.02 11.54
CA THR A 126 4.23 16.31 12.65
C THR A 126 3.74 14.88 12.86
N GLN A 127 2.61 14.50 12.22
CA GLN A 127 2.12 13.12 12.23
C GLN A 127 1.41 12.79 10.92
N TYR A 128 1.66 11.57 10.42
CA TYR A 128 0.95 10.93 9.34
C TYR A 128 0.75 9.45 9.67
N GLY A 129 -0.48 9.06 10.03
CA GLY A 129 -0.74 7.75 10.61
C GLY A 129 0.12 7.55 11.87
N ILE A 130 0.91 6.50 11.86
CA ILE A 130 1.90 6.21 12.91
C ILE A 130 3.27 6.86 12.67
N ASN A 131 3.46 7.50 11.51
CA ASN A 131 4.73 8.14 11.16
C ASN A 131 4.83 9.52 11.80
N TYR A 132 5.57 9.60 12.90
CA TYR A 132 5.83 10.83 13.61
C TYR A 132 7.04 11.57 13.04
N ARG A 133 6.95 12.91 13.02
CA ARG A 133 8.00 13.81 12.55
C ARG A 133 8.25 14.93 13.55
N ARG A 134 9.50 15.37 13.58
CA ARG A 134 9.90 16.58 14.33
C ARG A 134 9.35 17.83 13.63
N THR A 135 9.38 18.95 14.32
CA THR A 135 9.03 20.27 13.72
C THR A 135 9.96 20.70 12.58
N THR A 136 11.12 20.06 12.45
CA THR A 136 12.01 20.18 11.29
C THR A 136 11.57 19.41 10.05
N GLY A 137 10.48 18.61 10.16
CA GLY A 137 10.00 17.71 9.12
C GLY A 137 10.73 16.35 9.06
N GLN A 138 11.79 16.15 9.85
CA GLN A 138 12.52 14.90 9.91
C GLN A 138 11.72 13.80 10.65
N PRO A 139 11.71 12.55 10.19
CA PRO A 139 11.08 11.45 10.90
C PRO A 139 11.77 11.18 12.25
N TYR A 140 11.01 10.62 13.18
CA TYR A 140 11.59 10.12 14.43
C TYR A 140 12.16 8.72 14.28
N SER A 141 11.61 7.90 13.39
CA SER A 141 12.05 6.53 13.19
C SER A 141 13.45 6.42 12.61
N ALA A 142 14.12 5.31 12.90
CA ALA A 142 15.41 4.99 12.34
C ALA A 142 15.39 4.89 10.80
N VAL A 143 16.53 5.12 10.20
CA VAL A 143 16.76 4.87 8.78
C VAL A 143 17.28 3.45 8.63
N ASP A 144 16.64 2.67 7.77
CA ASP A 144 17.10 1.31 7.49
C ASP A 144 18.44 1.32 6.74
N GLN A 145 19.30 0.37 7.07
CA GLN A 145 20.53 0.15 6.32
C GLN A 145 20.21 -0.29 4.88
N ARG A 146 21.07 0.11 3.94
CA ARG A 146 20.94 -0.30 2.55
C ARG A 146 20.97 -1.83 2.43
N GLY A 147 19.95 -2.39 1.77
CA GLY A 147 19.83 -3.84 1.59
C GLY A 147 19.34 -4.63 2.82
N SER A 148 18.99 -3.96 3.91
CA SER A 148 18.40 -4.61 5.07
C SER A 148 17.09 -5.31 4.72
N HIS A 149 16.91 -6.53 5.24
CA HIS A 149 15.62 -7.24 5.21
C HIS A 149 14.71 -6.82 6.37
N HIS A 150 15.27 -6.21 7.42
CA HIS A 150 14.53 -5.68 8.56
C HIS A 150 14.23 -4.21 8.40
N THR A 151 13.19 -3.73 9.08
CA THR A 151 12.83 -2.31 9.09
C THR A 151 12.50 -1.81 10.49
N ARG A 152 12.94 -0.58 10.77
CA ARG A 152 12.47 0.27 11.86
C ARG A 152 11.88 1.57 11.31
N ASN A 153 11.81 1.66 9.99
CA ASN A 153 11.26 2.82 9.30
C ASN A 153 9.74 2.79 9.32
N LEU A 154 9.16 3.72 10.05
CA LEU A 154 7.69 3.83 10.15
C LEU A 154 6.99 4.06 8.82
N GLY A 155 7.64 4.70 7.87
CA GLY A 155 7.10 4.84 6.52
C GLY A 155 6.92 3.48 5.84
N ILE A 156 7.91 2.60 5.95
CA ILE A 156 7.85 1.23 5.40
C ILE A 156 6.81 0.38 6.15
N VAL A 157 6.77 0.46 7.48
CA VAL A 157 5.76 -0.26 8.28
C VAL A 157 4.36 0.17 7.91
N MET A 158 4.11 1.47 7.77
CA MET A 158 2.81 2.01 7.39
C MET A 158 2.43 1.62 5.96
N GLU A 159 3.38 1.74 5.02
CA GLU A 159 3.19 1.36 3.61
C GLU A 159 2.86 -0.13 3.48
N GLY A 160 3.63 -0.99 4.14
CA GLY A 160 3.43 -2.43 4.13
C GLY A 160 2.12 -2.85 4.81
N ALA A 161 1.71 -2.17 5.89
CA ALA A 161 0.42 -2.43 6.52
C ALA A 161 -0.75 -2.09 5.59
N CYS A 162 -0.71 -0.94 4.92
CA CYS A 162 -1.72 -0.53 3.95
C CYS A 162 -1.79 -1.50 2.76
N ASP A 163 -0.64 -1.94 2.25
CA ASP A 163 -0.58 -2.83 1.10
C ASP A 163 -1.02 -4.27 1.45
N ARG A 164 -0.60 -4.83 2.58
CA ARG A 164 -1.07 -6.14 3.06
C ARG A 164 -2.59 -6.19 3.17
N GLU A 165 -3.20 -5.16 3.71
CA GLU A 165 -4.65 -5.09 3.87
C GLU A 165 -5.36 -4.97 2.52
N ALA A 166 -4.88 -4.10 1.63
CA ALA A 166 -5.41 -3.95 0.29
C ALA A 166 -5.32 -5.24 -0.53
N ARG A 167 -4.18 -5.92 -0.50
CA ARG A 167 -3.95 -7.23 -1.14
C ARG A 167 -4.89 -8.30 -0.57
N SER A 168 -5.15 -8.32 0.74
CA SER A 168 -6.12 -9.23 1.36
C SER A 168 -7.53 -9.03 0.83
N ILE A 169 -7.96 -7.77 0.65
CA ILE A 169 -9.26 -7.43 0.04
C ILE A 169 -9.32 -7.90 -1.40
N THR A 170 -8.27 -7.65 -2.16
CA THR A 170 -8.19 -8.03 -3.58
C THR A 170 -8.23 -9.54 -3.75
N ARG A 171 -7.47 -10.29 -2.94
CA ARG A 171 -7.50 -11.76 -2.93
C ARG A 171 -8.90 -12.31 -2.67
N GLN A 172 -9.57 -11.83 -1.61
CA GLN A 172 -10.94 -12.24 -1.31
C GLN A 172 -11.92 -11.88 -2.44
N THR A 173 -11.67 -10.77 -3.13
CA THR A 173 -12.49 -10.37 -4.28
C THR A 173 -12.25 -11.30 -5.46
N ALA A 174 -10.99 -11.62 -5.77
CA ALA A 174 -10.64 -12.58 -6.83
C ALA A 174 -11.29 -13.95 -6.60
N GLU A 175 -11.17 -14.48 -5.37
CA GLU A 175 -11.77 -15.75 -4.96
C GLU A 175 -13.30 -15.75 -5.14
N ARG A 176 -13.99 -14.72 -4.68
CA ARG A 176 -15.45 -14.59 -4.78
C ARG A 176 -15.96 -14.40 -6.21
N SER A 177 -15.18 -13.75 -7.04
CA SER A 177 -15.52 -13.47 -8.43
C SER A 177 -15.03 -14.54 -9.39
N GLY A 178 -14.34 -15.58 -8.89
CA GLY A 178 -13.82 -16.68 -9.72
C GLY A 178 -12.71 -16.25 -10.68
N VAL A 179 -12.00 -15.16 -10.38
CA VAL A 179 -10.87 -14.70 -11.20
C VAL A 179 -9.68 -15.61 -10.94
N ALA A 180 -9.27 -16.34 -11.97
CA ALA A 180 -8.15 -17.28 -11.88
C ALA A 180 -6.80 -16.61 -12.20
N GLU A 181 -5.74 -17.20 -11.68
CA GLU A 181 -4.37 -16.80 -12.04
C GLU A 181 -4.11 -17.05 -13.54
N PRO A 182 -3.61 -16.06 -14.28
CA PRO A 182 -3.23 -16.24 -15.67
C PRO A 182 -2.14 -17.29 -15.87
N SER A 183 -2.12 -17.95 -17.02
CA SER A 183 -1.14 -18.99 -17.34
C SER A 183 0.21 -18.44 -17.81
N ASP A 184 0.25 -17.20 -18.31
CA ASP A 184 1.50 -16.57 -18.69
C ASP A 184 2.25 -16.03 -17.46
N LEU A 185 3.59 -16.06 -17.53
CA LEU A 185 4.45 -15.72 -16.39
C LEU A 185 4.17 -14.33 -15.83
N LEU A 186 4.03 -13.33 -16.71
CA LEU A 186 3.89 -11.95 -16.25
C LEU A 186 2.51 -11.69 -15.66
N GLY A 187 1.46 -12.26 -16.27
CA GLY A 187 0.10 -12.24 -15.72
C GLY A 187 0.02 -12.95 -14.37
N ALA A 188 0.66 -14.12 -14.23
CA ALA A 188 0.73 -14.83 -12.95
C ALA A 188 1.45 -14.02 -11.87
N LEU A 189 2.59 -13.41 -12.19
CA LEU A 189 3.31 -12.53 -11.26
C LEU A 189 2.47 -11.32 -10.85
N ALA A 190 1.76 -10.70 -11.80
CA ALA A 190 0.88 -9.58 -11.51
C ALA A 190 -0.32 -10.00 -10.64
N PHE A 191 -0.92 -11.15 -10.91
CA PHE A 191 -2.00 -11.70 -10.09
C PHE A 191 -1.53 -11.96 -8.65
N ARG A 192 -0.37 -12.61 -8.48
CA ARG A 192 0.21 -12.88 -7.16
C ARG A 192 0.60 -11.59 -6.43
N ASP A 193 1.07 -10.56 -7.15
CA ASP A 193 1.32 -9.26 -6.57
C ASP A 193 0.05 -8.66 -6.00
N VAL A 194 -1.00 -8.52 -6.80
CA VAL A 194 -2.23 -7.85 -6.36
C VAL A 194 -3.01 -8.64 -5.32
N THR A 195 -2.82 -9.96 -5.24
CA THR A 195 -3.44 -10.83 -4.22
C THR A 195 -2.57 -11.06 -2.99
N GLY A 196 -1.32 -10.60 -3.01
CA GLY A 196 -0.39 -10.77 -1.89
C GLY A 196 0.08 -12.22 -1.70
N THR A 197 0.23 -12.96 -2.78
CA THR A 197 0.68 -14.36 -2.78
C THR A 197 2.06 -14.54 -3.44
N LEU A 198 2.76 -13.44 -3.74
CA LEU A 198 4.13 -13.46 -4.26
C LEU A 198 5.09 -14.17 -3.31
N THR A 199 5.84 -15.10 -3.86
CA THR A 199 6.95 -15.75 -3.15
C THR A 199 8.27 -15.01 -3.36
N GLU A 200 9.32 -15.40 -2.65
CA GLU A 200 10.66 -14.86 -2.86
C GLU A 200 11.21 -15.23 -4.25
N GLU A 201 10.93 -16.44 -4.69
CA GLU A 201 11.29 -16.90 -6.01
C GLU A 201 10.60 -16.08 -7.10
N ASP A 202 9.31 -15.77 -6.93
CA ASP A 202 8.55 -14.91 -7.84
C ASP A 202 9.16 -13.50 -7.96
N ALA A 203 9.54 -12.90 -6.84
CA ALA A 203 10.19 -11.60 -6.84
C ALA A 203 11.57 -11.64 -7.53
N GLY A 204 12.28 -12.77 -7.44
CA GLY A 204 13.50 -13.03 -8.19
C GLY A 204 13.24 -13.17 -9.71
N ARG A 205 12.23 -13.95 -10.07
CA ARG A 205 11.81 -14.13 -11.47
C ARG A 205 11.35 -12.82 -12.10
N ALA A 206 10.58 -12.01 -11.38
CA ALA A 206 10.13 -10.70 -11.85
C ALA A 206 11.30 -9.77 -12.20
N ALA A 207 12.38 -9.79 -11.42
CA ALA A 207 13.57 -8.99 -11.71
C ALA A 207 14.29 -9.40 -13.01
N GLY A 208 14.08 -10.62 -13.49
CA GLY A 208 14.67 -11.17 -14.71
C GLY A 208 13.74 -11.14 -15.93
N VAL A 209 12.53 -10.60 -15.83
CA VAL A 209 11.59 -10.54 -16.95
C VAL A 209 12.13 -9.65 -18.06
N VAL A 210 12.19 -10.22 -19.28
CA VAL A 210 12.56 -9.51 -20.51
C VAL A 210 11.32 -9.44 -21.39
N GLY A 211 11.02 -8.27 -21.92
CA GLY A 211 9.84 -8.03 -22.75
C GLY A 211 9.85 -6.63 -23.34
N SER A 212 8.67 -6.05 -23.60
CA SER A 212 8.60 -4.63 -23.94
C SER A 212 9.17 -3.78 -22.80
N GLU A 213 9.57 -2.55 -23.10
CA GLU A 213 10.14 -1.65 -22.07
C GLU A 213 9.19 -1.50 -20.89
N GLU A 214 7.90 -1.32 -21.13
CA GLU A 214 6.88 -1.15 -20.09
C GLU A 214 6.75 -2.40 -19.21
N LYS A 215 6.71 -3.59 -19.80
CA LYS A 215 6.61 -4.87 -19.09
C LYS A 215 7.84 -5.13 -18.23
N THR A 216 9.02 -4.86 -18.77
CA THR A 216 10.29 -4.98 -18.03
C THR A 216 10.34 -3.99 -16.86
N ARG A 217 9.94 -2.74 -17.07
CA ARG A 217 9.89 -1.73 -16.01
C ARG A 217 8.86 -2.08 -14.94
N TYR A 218 7.68 -2.58 -15.32
CA TYR A 218 6.67 -3.03 -14.37
C TYR A 218 7.21 -4.17 -13.49
N ALA A 219 7.77 -5.21 -14.09
CA ALA A 219 8.31 -6.36 -13.36
C ALA A 219 9.44 -5.97 -12.41
N ALA A 220 10.33 -5.07 -12.82
CA ALA A 220 11.38 -4.53 -11.96
C ALA A 220 10.81 -3.72 -10.79
N ALA A 221 9.78 -2.90 -11.01
CA ALA A 221 9.11 -2.12 -9.97
C ALA A 221 8.40 -3.04 -8.97
N LEU A 222 7.68 -4.07 -9.45
CA LEU A 222 7.04 -5.10 -8.63
C LEU A 222 8.07 -5.79 -7.71
N SER A 223 9.17 -6.28 -8.26
CA SER A 223 10.25 -6.90 -7.49
C SER A 223 10.86 -5.94 -6.47
N GLY A 224 11.08 -4.70 -6.86
CA GLY A 224 11.63 -3.65 -6.00
C GLY A 224 10.70 -3.31 -4.83
N TYR A 225 9.41 -3.19 -5.09
CA TYR A 225 8.41 -2.89 -4.06
C TYR A 225 8.22 -4.07 -3.11
N GLU A 226 8.12 -5.28 -3.64
CA GLU A 226 8.03 -6.49 -2.83
C GLU A 226 9.19 -6.60 -1.84
N LYS A 227 10.43 -6.46 -2.32
CA LYS A 227 11.65 -6.51 -1.47
C LYS A 227 11.76 -5.31 -0.54
N GLY A 228 11.41 -4.13 -1.03
CA GLY A 228 11.61 -2.86 -0.30
C GLY A 228 10.57 -2.57 0.76
N VAL A 229 9.37 -3.08 0.60
CA VAL A 229 8.21 -2.77 1.46
C VAL A 229 7.61 -4.03 2.06
N ASN A 230 7.02 -4.89 1.24
CA ASN A 230 6.15 -5.96 1.75
C ASN A 230 6.90 -7.01 2.56
N ARG A 231 8.06 -7.44 2.08
CA ARG A 231 8.89 -8.39 2.82
C ARG A 231 9.45 -7.82 4.09
N ARG A 232 9.90 -6.57 4.08
CA ARG A 232 10.35 -5.90 5.29
C ARG A 232 9.24 -5.78 6.31
N TYR A 233 8.02 -5.50 5.86
CA TYR A 233 6.86 -5.47 6.73
C TYR A 233 6.50 -6.85 7.28
N ALA A 234 6.57 -7.90 6.46
CA ALA A 234 6.37 -9.27 6.91
C ALA A 234 7.40 -9.66 7.99
N HIS A 235 8.69 -9.41 7.74
CA HIS A 235 9.74 -9.63 8.75
C HIS A 235 9.55 -8.79 10.02
N PHE A 236 9.05 -7.57 9.89
CA PHE A 236 8.70 -6.75 11.06
C PHE A 236 7.62 -7.44 11.91
N LEU A 237 6.58 -7.99 11.29
CA LEU A 237 5.55 -8.72 12.02
C LEU A 237 6.08 -10.02 12.64
N GLU A 238 6.86 -10.80 11.90
CA GLU A 238 7.50 -12.02 12.41
C GLU A 238 8.42 -11.74 13.61
N GLU A 239 9.13 -10.61 13.60
CA GLU A 239 10.05 -10.22 14.68
C GLU A 239 9.31 -9.72 15.94
N PHE A 240 8.25 -8.91 15.76
CA PHE A 240 7.56 -8.26 16.88
C PHE A 240 6.25 -8.93 17.31
N ALA A 241 5.74 -9.86 16.52
CA ALA A 241 4.46 -10.51 16.75
C ALA A 241 4.47 -11.99 16.29
N PRO A 242 5.48 -12.80 16.64
CA PRO A 242 5.56 -14.18 16.16
C PRO A 242 4.33 -14.98 16.60
N GLY A 243 3.55 -15.46 15.62
CA GLY A 243 2.28 -16.17 15.84
C GLY A 243 1.07 -15.27 16.12
N GLU A 244 1.27 -13.96 16.25
CA GLU A 244 0.21 -12.96 16.51
C GLU A 244 0.22 -11.84 15.45
N GLU A 245 0.76 -12.11 14.25
CA GLU A 245 0.96 -11.12 13.18
C GLU A 245 -0.35 -10.45 12.74
N VAL A 246 -1.48 -11.17 12.83
CA VAL A 246 -2.81 -10.64 12.46
C VAL A 246 -3.27 -9.61 13.48
N GLU A 247 -3.06 -9.88 14.76
CA GLU A 247 -3.44 -8.97 15.84
C GLU A 247 -2.59 -7.69 15.80
N CYS A 248 -1.27 -7.83 15.71
CA CYS A 248 -0.36 -6.69 15.55
C CYS A 248 -0.72 -5.83 14.33
N HIS A 249 -1.00 -6.47 13.19
CA HIS A 249 -1.46 -5.80 11.98
C HIS A 249 -2.75 -5.01 12.19
N THR A 250 -3.70 -5.57 12.95
CA THR A 250 -4.96 -4.91 13.28
C THR A 250 -4.73 -3.66 14.14
N HIS A 251 -3.88 -3.77 15.18
CA HIS A 251 -3.48 -2.62 16.01
C HIS A 251 -2.77 -1.53 15.21
N LEU A 252 -1.89 -1.93 14.28
CA LEU A 252 -1.21 -0.98 13.39
C LEU A 252 -2.19 -0.22 12.51
N LEU A 253 -3.15 -0.89 11.87
CA LEU A 253 -4.14 -0.23 11.02
C LEU A 253 -5.04 0.71 11.81
N ALA A 254 -5.53 0.29 12.98
CA ALA A 254 -6.32 1.15 13.86
C ALA A 254 -5.53 2.40 14.27
N ALA A 255 -4.26 2.24 14.62
CA ALA A 255 -3.38 3.36 14.96
C ALA A 255 -3.08 4.28 13.77
N ILE A 256 -2.93 3.74 12.55
CA ILE A 256 -2.73 4.51 11.33
C ILE A 256 -3.93 5.42 11.06
N ILE A 257 -5.14 4.90 11.23
CA ILE A 257 -6.38 5.64 10.95
C ILE A 257 -6.71 6.64 12.06
N SER A 258 -6.68 6.21 13.33
CA SER A 258 -7.03 7.06 14.47
C SER A 258 -5.93 8.06 14.82
N GLY A 259 -4.67 7.70 14.60
CA GLY A 259 -3.49 8.39 15.14
C GLY A 259 -3.27 8.14 16.62
N ASP A 260 -4.12 7.33 17.26
CA ASP A 260 -3.96 6.91 18.64
C ASP A 260 -3.18 5.58 18.69
N VAL A 261 -2.04 5.63 19.34
CA VAL A 261 -1.11 4.50 19.45
C VAL A 261 -1.16 3.82 20.82
N THR A 262 -2.11 4.19 21.66
CA THR A 262 -2.18 3.70 23.06
C THR A 262 -2.34 2.17 23.09
N ALA A 263 -3.28 1.63 22.32
CA ALA A 263 -3.53 0.18 22.27
C ALA A 263 -2.33 -0.57 21.68
N LEU A 264 -1.76 -0.06 20.57
CA LEU A 264 -0.56 -0.63 19.95
C LEU A 264 0.64 -0.58 20.90
N GLY A 265 0.81 0.53 21.64
CA GLY A 265 1.87 0.69 22.62
C GLY A 265 1.74 -0.32 23.77
N ALA A 266 0.56 -0.41 24.36
CA ALA A 266 0.29 -1.37 25.43
C ALA A 266 0.52 -2.83 24.97
N TRP A 267 0.07 -3.17 23.78
CA TRP A 267 0.24 -4.50 23.18
C TRP A 267 1.73 -4.85 22.99
N LEU A 268 2.54 -3.90 22.48
CA LEU A 268 3.98 -4.08 22.31
C LEU A 268 4.72 -4.14 23.65
N ASP A 269 4.37 -3.28 24.59
CA ASP A 269 5.03 -3.21 25.91
C ASP A 269 4.77 -4.48 26.73
N GLU A 270 3.61 -5.11 26.61
CA GLU A 270 3.28 -6.38 27.25
C GLU A 270 4.21 -7.52 26.77
N ARG A 271 4.59 -7.53 25.49
CA ARG A 271 5.35 -8.61 24.86
C ARG A 271 6.86 -8.38 24.89
N HIS A 272 7.30 -7.15 24.83
CA HIS A 272 8.71 -6.79 24.65
C HIS A 272 9.25 -5.90 25.79
N GLY A 273 8.42 -5.59 26.76
CA GLY A 273 8.79 -4.71 27.88
C GLY A 273 8.46 -3.24 27.69
N PRO A 274 8.43 -2.49 28.79
CA PRO A 274 8.03 -1.08 28.79
C PRO A 274 8.89 -0.21 27.87
N GLY A 275 8.24 0.67 27.11
CA GLY A 275 8.90 1.64 26.25
C GLY A 275 9.22 1.10 24.84
N THR A 276 8.82 -0.12 24.52
CA THR A 276 9.04 -0.73 23.17
C THR A 276 8.49 0.16 22.07
N PHE A 277 7.27 0.66 22.20
CA PHE A 277 6.67 1.57 21.21
C PHE A 277 7.55 2.82 20.99
N THR A 278 8.02 3.43 22.07
CA THR A 278 8.87 4.62 21.98
C THR A 278 10.24 4.28 21.36
N GLY A 279 10.82 3.16 21.76
CA GLY A 279 12.07 2.66 21.18
C GLY A 279 11.97 2.45 19.67
N LEU A 280 10.91 1.77 19.21
CA LEU A 280 10.68 1.51 17.80
C LEU A 280 10.36 2.77 16.99
N PHE A 281 9.48 3.60 17.51
CA PHE A 281 8.77 4.57 16.68
C PHE A 281 9.10 6.03 16.97
N ARG A 282 9.84 6.31 18.05
CA ARG A 282 10.19 7.68 18.44
C ARG A 282 11.69 7.87 18.72
N THR A 283 12.50 6.88 18.41
CA THR A 283 13.94 6.93 18.60
C THR A 283 14.65 6.84 17.25
N PRO A 284 15.63 7.70 16.97
CA PRO A 284 16.38 7.65 15.71
C PRO A 284 17.38 6.49 15.66
N GLY A 285 17.69 5.88 16.81
CA GLY A 285 18.53 4.69 16.90
C GLY A 285 17.78 3.43 16.46
N TYR A 286 18.53 2.45 15.97
CA TYR A 286 17.94 1.16 15.60
C TYR A 286 17.64 0.36 16.87
N PHE A 287 16.37 0.22 17.19
CA PHE A 287 15.92 -0.47 18.40
C PHE A 287 15.91 -1.99 18.19
N ASN A 288 16.54 -2.71 19.11
CA ASN A 288 16.53 -4.18 19.16
C ASN A 288 15.97 -4.62 20.52
N PRO A 289 14.77 -5.25 20.58
CA PRO A 289 14.25 -5.82 21.81
C PRO A 289 15.19 -6.95 22.28
N GLY A 290 15.53 -6.95 23.58
CA GLY A 290 16.44 -7.93 24.17
C GLY A 290 17.90 -7.49 24.32
N LEU A 291 18.32 -6.34 23.76
CA LEU A 291 19.63 -5.73 24.04
C LEU A 291 19.60 -4.66 25.14
N THR A 292 18.44 -4.42 25.74
CA THR A 292 18.23 -3.46 26.82
C THR A 292 18.10 -4.15 28.18
N ALA A 293 18.91 -5.19 28.41
CA ALA A 293 19.09 -5.79 29.73
C ALA A 293 20.39 -5.35 30.38
#